data_d9ca0610afe7d6a78c0594171c80711a
#
_entry.id   d9ca0610afe7d6a78c0594171c80711a
#
_cell.length_a   1.000
_cell.length_b   1.000
_cell.length_c   1.000
_cell.angle_alpha   90.00
_cell.angle_beta   90.00
_cell.angle_gamma   90.00
#
_symmetry.space_group_name_H-M   'P 1'
#
loop_
_entity.id
_entity.type
_entity.pdbx_description
1 polymer ?
#
loop_
_entity_poly.entity_id
_entity_poly.type
_entity_poly.pdbx_seq_one_letter_code
_entity_poly.pdbx_strand_id
1 'polypeptide(L)' 'MTVQELINQLHKIEDKSKEVKYAMLDSTDELKNCYSIYRFNKVTINSDEIWLEYV' A
#
# COMPACT_ATOMS: atom_id res chain seq x y z
N MET A 1 -0.20 -2.41 10.25
CA MET A 1 -1.52 -2.92 9.82
C MET A 1 -1.50 -4.44 9.84
N THR A 2 -2.51 -5.04 10.41
CA THR A 2 -2.62 -6.49 10.44
C THR A 2 -3.28 -7.01 9.17
N VAL A 3 -3.19 -8.33 8.97
CA VAL A 3 -3.86 -8.95 7.83
C VAL A 3 -5.36 -8.67 7.86
N GLN A 4 -5.96 -8.78 9.04
CA GLN A 4 -7.41 -8.56 9.14
C GLN A 4 -7.78 -7.12 8.84
N GLU A 5 -6.96 -6.18 9.30
CA GLU A 5 -7.21 -4.77 9.00
C GLU A 5 -7.13 -4.50 7.50
N LEU A 6 -6.15 -5.09 6.84
CA LEU A 6 -6.02 -4.93 5.40
C LEU A 6 -7.21 -5.53 4.67
N ILE A 7 -7.62 -6.73 5.07
CA ILE A 7 -8.79 -7.36 4.47
C ILE A 7 -10.02 -6.46 4.60
N ASN A 8 -10.22 -5.91 5.80
CA ASN A 8 -11.36 -5.03 6.03
C ASN A 8 -11.34 -3.80 5.15
N GLN A 9 -10.16 -3.22 4.97
CA GLN A 9 -10.02 -2.05 4.11
C GLN A 9 -10.31 -2.40 2.65
N LEU A 10 -9.80 -3.52 2.19
CA LEU A 10 -9.98 -3.92 0.81
C LEU A 10 -11.41 -4.32 0.50
N HIS A 11 -12.13 -4.84 1.48
CA HIS A 11 -13.54 -5.19 1.30
C HIS A 11 -14.42 -3.99 0.99
N LYS A 12 -14.00 -2.81 1.41
CA LYS A 12 -14.77 -1.59 1.16
C LYS A 12 -14.70 -1.14 -0.28
N ILE A 13 -13.78 -1.70 -1.04
CA ILE A 13 -13.56 -1.30 -2.42
C ILE A 13 -14.47 -2.14 -3.31
N GLU A 14 -15.34 -1.49 -4.05
CA GLU A 14 -16.27 -2.20 -4.91
C GLU A 14 -15.59 -2.79 -6.14
N ASP A 15 -14.74 -1.99 -6.76
CA ASP A 15 -14.04 -2.43 -7.97
C ASP A 15 -12.75 -3.13 -7.60
N LYS A 16 -12.79 -4.45 -7.59
CA LYS A 16 -11.63 -5.26 -7.21
C LYS A 16 -10.59 -5.38 -8.32
N SER A 17 -10.84 -4.77 -9.46
CA SER A 17 -9.88 -4.80 -10.57
C SER A 17 -8.87 -3.66 -10.49
N LYS A 18 -9.02 -2.75 -9.55
CA LYS A 18 -8.08 -1.65 -9.39
C LYS A 18 -6.71 -2.17 -9.00
N GLU A 19 -5.69 -1.54 -9.53
CA GLU A 19 -4.32 -1.91 -9.22
C GLU A 19 -3.91 -1.40 -7.85
N VAL A 20 -3.14 -2.21 -7.13
CA VAL A 20 -2.63 -1.84 -5.82
C VAL A 20 -1.18 -1.41 -5.97
N LYS A 21 -0.83 -0.26 -5.40
CA LYS A 21 0.53 0.26 -5.43
C LYS A 21 0.98 0.63 -4.04
N TYR A 22 2.28 0.57 -3.82
CA TYR A 22 2.90 1.03 -2.59
C TYR A 22 3.42 2.43 -2.81
N ALA A 23 2.90 3.37 -2.05
CA ALA A 23 3.32 4.75 -2.17
C ALA A 23 4.27 5.10 -1.03
N MET A 24 5.49 5.48 -1.37
CA MET A 24 6.48 5.90 -0.39
C MET A 24 6.69 7.40 -0.49
N LEU A 25 6.73 8.01 0.67
CA LEU A 25 6.96 9.45 0.73
C LEU A 25 8.38 9.80 0.34
N ASP A 26 9.32 8.95 0.67
CA ASP A 26 10.72 9.18 0.43
C ASP A 26 11.34 7.91 -0.09
N SER A 27 11.75 7.92 -1.35
CA SER A 27 12.22 6.74 -2.03
C SER A 27 13.68 6.81 -2.37
N THR A 28 14.49 7.34 -1.50
CA THR A 28 15.91 7.51 -1.78
C THR A 28 16.75 6.30 -1.46
N ASP A 29 16.15 5.18 -1.28
CA ASP A 29 16.88 3.96 -0.95
C ASP A 29 17.71 3.50 -2.14
N GLU A 30 19.02 3.48 -1.95
CA GLU A 30 19.96 3.10 -2.99
C GLU A 30 20.50 1.69 -2.80
N LEU A 31 19.99 0.95 -1.87
CA LEU A 31 20.50 -0.39 -1.57
C LEU A 31 20.05 -1.35 -2.65
N LYS A 32 20.97 -1.81 -3.45
CA LYS A 32 20.65 -2.59 -4.63
C LYS A 32 20.61 -4.08 -4.41
N ASN A 33 21.33 -4.57 -3.44
CA ASN A 33 21.44 -6.00 -3.22
C ASN A 33 20.87 -6.43 -1.89
N CYS A 34 19.99 -5.59 -1.32
CA CYS A 34 19.39 -5.87 -0.04
C CYS A 34 17.88 -5.73 -0.17
N TYR A 35 17.18 -6.55 0.59
CA TYR A 35 15.75 -6.37 0.70
C TYR A 35 15.49 -5.29 1.73
N SER A 36 14.57 -4.41 1.40
CA SER A 36 14.09 -3.43 2.36
C SER A 36 12.65 -3.76 2.68
N ILE A 37 12.36 -3.81 3.97
CA ILE A 37 11.01 -4.14 4.42
C ILE A 37 10.39 -2.86 4.95
N TYR A 38 9.29 -2.49 4.34
CA TYR A 38 8.60 -1.26 4.70
C TYR A 38 7.25 -1.59 5.30
N ARG A 39 6.80 -0.70 6.16
CA ARG A 39 5.46 -0.80 6.74
C ARG A 39 4.52 0.10 5.98
N PHE A 40 3.27 -0.24 6.03
CA PHE A 40 2.23 0.71 5.68
C PHE A 40 1.14 0.63 6.75
N ASN A 41 0.45 1.73 6.96
CA ASN A 41 -0.60 1.78 7.96
C ASN A 41 -1.85 2.49 7.44
N LYS A 42 -1.91 2.74 6.15
CA LYS A 42 -3.04 3.43 5.55
C LYS A 42 -3.29 2.87 4.16
N VAL A 43 -4.55 2.72 3.84
CA VAL A 43 -4.99 2.36 2.50
C VAL A 43 -5.77 3.53 1.93
N THR A 44 -5.25 4.09 0.85
CA THR A 44 -5.89 5.24 0.19
C THR A 44 -6.54 4.78 -1.09
N ILE A 45 -7.80 5.14 -1.25
CA ILE A 45 -8.58 4.75 -2.42
C ILE A 45 -8.63 5.93 -3.38
N ASN A 46 -8.00 5.76 -4.53
CA ASN A 46 -8.06 6.73 -5.61
C ASN A 46 -8.99 6.22 -6.69
N SER A 47 -9.27 7.05 -7.69
CA SER A 47 -10.22 6.67 -8.72
C SER A 47 -9.76 5.45 -9.52
N ASP A 48 -8.46 5.32 -9.75
CA ASP A 48 -7.92 4.25 -10.59
C ASP A 48 -7.07 3.25 -9.84
N GLU A 49 -6.62 3.58 -8.63
CA GLU A 49 -5.62 2.81 -7.93
C GLU A 49 -5.90 2.76 -6.44
N ILE A 50 -5.29 1.76 -5.83
CA ILE A 50 -5.30 1.65 -4.37
C ILE A 50 -3.86 1.84 -3.92
N TRP A 51 -3.64 2.74 -3.00
CA TRP A 51 -2.30 3.05 -2.49
C TRP A 51 -2.16 2.55 -1.07
N LEU A 52 -1.07 1.80 -0.84
CA LEU A 52 -0.66 1.44 0.50
C LEU A 52 0.37 2.47 0.93
N GLU A 53 0.09 3.15 2.03
CA GLU A 53 0.91 4.27 2.47
C GLU A 53 1.32 4.12 3.92
N TYR A 54 2.45 4.72 4.24
CA TYR A 54 2.89 4.90 5.62
C TYR A 54 2.82 6.39 5.94
N VAL A 55 2.05 6.72 6.94
CA VAL A 55 1.88 8.10 7.39
C VAL A 55 2.23 8.24 8.85
#